data_9142982fd220c6c62ca859f3f2db3a39
#
_entry.id   9142982fd220c6c62ca859f3f2db3a39
#
_cell.length_a   1.000
_cell.length_b   1.000
_cell.length_c   1.000
_cell.angle_alpha   90.00
_cell.angle_beta   90.00
_cell.angle_gamma   90.00
#
_symmetry.space_group_name_H-M   'P 1'
#
loop_
_entity.id
_entity.type
_entity.pdbx_description
1 polymer ?
#
loop_
_entity_poly.entity_id
_entity_poly.type
_entity_poly.pdbx_seq_one_letter_code
_entity_poly.pdbx_strand_id
1 'polypeptide(L)'
;MTDLAALEARIRIIEDTEGVKKAMARYWRCLDDKLWSELPDCFTPDVIGDYGQPAWRREGRDALVAFLRENEGAAEIRISHGGMNPEVEIESESEASGIFKLHDWVVIGSQTRMRGFAQYRMRFRKDGGRWRIHRMDLRYRYREDHAVYLDGKPAWTTPALENQT
;
A
#
# COMPACT_ATOMS: atom_id res chain seq x y z
N MET A 1 18.30 30.99 -25.33
CA MET A 1 17.71 29.76 -25.93
C MET A 1 17.44 28.78 -24.83
N THR A 2 16.23 28.31 -24.69
CA THR A 2 15.90 27.27 -23.69
C THR A 2 16.57 25.98 -24.15
N ASP A 3 17.34 25.36 -23.27
CA ASP A 3 17.96 24.07 -23.54
C ASP A 3 16.85 23.00 -23.60
N LEU A 4 16.59 22.48 -24.79
CA LEU A 4 15.56 21.47 -25.02
C LEU A 4 15.81 20.22 -24.18
N ALA A 5 17.06 19.77 -24.07
CA ALA A 5 17.42 18.59 -23.29
C ALA A 5 17.14 18.80 -21.78
N ALA A 6 17.39 19.98 -21.25
CA ALA A 6 17.05 20.33 -19.88
C ALA A 6 15.53 20.35 -19.64
N LEU A 7 14.75 20.80 -20.62
CA LEU A 7 13.29 20.78 -20.54
C LEU A 7 12.75 19.34 -20.60
N GLU A 8 13.26 18.51 -21.49
CA GLU A 8 12.89 17.09 -21.59
C GLU A 8 13.21 16.35 -20.28
N ALA A 9 14.38 16.59 -19.68
CA ALA A 9 14.73 15.99 -18.38
C ALA A 9 13.75 16.40 -17.27
N ARG A 10 13.32 17.66 -17.23
CA ARG A 10 12.33 18.14 -16.25
C ARG A 10 10.94 17.51 -16.48
N ILE A 11 10.52 17.38 -17.73
CA ILE A 11 9.25 16.71 -18.07
C ILE A 11 9.30 15.26 -17.63
N ARG A 12 10.38 14.54 -17.89
CA ARG A 12 10.56 13.15 -17.46
C ARG A 12 10.43 12.98 -15.95
N ILE A 13 11.02 13.87 -15.15
CA ILE A 13 10.88 13.85 -13.68
C ILE A 13 9.41 14.02 -13.26
N ILE A 14 8.67 14.90 -13.93
CA ILE A 14 7.25 15.12 -13.65
C ILE A 14 6.43 13.87 -14.00
N GLU A 15 6.66 13.29 -15.19
CA GLU A 15 5.99 12.07 -15.63
C GLU A 15 6.28 10.88 -14.72
N ASP A 16 7.53 10.72 -14.30
CA ASP A 16 7.93 9.67 -13.36
C ASP A 16 7.31 9.88 -11.97
N THR A 17 7.27 11.11 -11.49
CA THR A 17 6.59 11.45 -10.22
C THR A 17 5.11 11.06 -10.28
N GLU A 18 4.41 11.41 -11.36
CA GLU A 18 3.01 11.00 -11.56
C GLU A 18 2.87 9.49 -11.75
N GLY A 19 3.84 8.84 -12.38
CA GLY A 19 3.92 7.38 -12.52
C GLY A 19 3.98 6.67 -11.16
N VAL A 20 4.81 7.16 -10.24
CA VAL A 20 4.92 6.64 -8.87
C VAL A 20 3.61 6.84 -8.10
N LYS A 21 2.98 8.02 -8.19
CA LYS A 21 1.68 8.26 -7.55
C LYS A 21 0.59 7.33 -8.09
N LYS A 22 0.56 7.10 -9.42
CA LYS A 22 -0.36 6.16 -10.06
C LYS A 22 -0.13 4.71 -9.61
N ALA A 23 1.13 4.29 -9.42
CA ALA A 23 1.45 2.96 -8.91
C ALA A 23 0.87 2.75 -7.50
N MET A 24 0.99 3.75 -6.62
CA MET A 24 0.43 3.69 -5.27
C MET A 24 -1.11 3.71 -5.28
N ALA A 25 -1.72 4.59 -6.08
CA ALA A 25 -3.16 4.64 -6.22
C ALA A 25 -3.75 3.32 -6.78
N ARG A 26 -3.05 2.69 -7.73
CA ARG A 26 -3.44 1.38 -8.25
C ARG A 26 -3.40 0.30 -7.18
N TYR A 27 -2.37 0.27 -6.36
CA TYR A 27 -2.24 -0.68 -5.25
C TYR A 27 -3.45 -0.60 -4.31
N TRP A 28 -3.79 0.60 -3.81
CA TRP A 28 -4.95 0.80 -2.94
C TRP A 28 -6.26 0.39 -3.62
N ARG A 29 -6.48 0.82 -4.87
CA ARG A 29 -7.67 0.42 -5.63
C ARG A 29 -7.77 -1.10 -5.78
N CYS A 30 -6.65 -1.80 -6.04
CA CYS A 30 -6.67 -3.25 -6.14
C CYS A 30 -7.11 -3.94 -4.85
N LEU A 31 -6.80 -3.38 -3.69
CA LEU A 31 -7.26 -3.88 -2.40
C LEU A 31 -8.73 -3.53 -2.16
N ASP A 32 -9.09 -2.27 -2.31
CA ASP A 32 -10.45 -1.76 -2.05
C ASP A 32 -11.50 -2.47 -2.92
N ASP A 33 -11.20 -2.63 -4.21
CA ASP A 33 -12.07 -3.26 -5.20
C ASP A 33 -11.82 -4.78 -5.36
N LYS A 34 -10.91 -5.37 -4.56
CA LYS A 34 -10.53 -6.80 -4.60
C LYS A 34 -10.10 -7.29 -5.98
N LEU A 35 -9.34 -6.49 -6.70
CA LEU A 35 -8.82 -6.81 -8.03
C LEU A 35 -7.59 -7.73 -7.92
N TRP A 36 -7.80 -8.93 -7.38
CA TRP A 36 -6.73 -9.89 -7.04
C TRP A 36 -5.92 -10.35 -8.25
N SER A 37 -6.49 -10.33 -9.44
CA SER A 37 -5.78 -10.65 -10.69
C SER A 37 -4.85 -9.52 -11.16
N GLU A 38 -5.13 -8.26 -10.77
CA GLU A 38 -4.31 -7.10 -11.11
C GLU A 38 -3.27 -6.76 -10.03
N LEU A 39 -3.51 -7.15 -8.79
CA LEU A 39 -2.67 -6.83 -7.63
C LEU A 39 -1.19 -7.23 -7.82
N PRO A 40 -0.86 -8.41 -8.40
CA PRO A 40 0.54 -8.78 -8.64
C PRO A 40 1.31 -7.76 -9.49
N ASP A 41 0.65 -7.11 -10.44
CA ASP A 41 1.27 -6.10 -11.30
C ASP A 41 1.67 -4.81 -10.58
N CYS A 42 1.20 -4.61 -9.35
CA CYS A 42 1.60 -3.48 -8.52
C CYS A 42 3.02 -3.64 -7.96
N PHE A 43 3.56 -4.85 -7.96
CA PHE A 43 4.79 -5.19 -7.25
C PHE A 43 5.91 -5.67 -8.18
N THR A 44 7.16 -5.44 -7.76
CA THR A 44 8.31 -6.16 -8.32
C THR A 44 8.30 -7.62 -7.83
N PRO A 45 8.93 -8.57 -8.55
CA PRO A 45 8.98 -9.97 -8.13
C PRO A 45 9.58 -10.19 -6.73
N ASP A 46 10.54 -9.35 -6.35
CA ASP A 46 11.32 -9.38 -5.12
C ASP A 46 10.84 -8.35 -4.08
N VAL A 47 9.60 -7.92 -4.14
CA VAL A 47 9.02 -6.94 -3.22
C VAL A 47 9.12 -7.36 -1.76
N ILE A 48 9.32 -6.39 -0.89
CA ILE A 48 9.25 -6.57 0.57
C ILE A 48 8.09 -5.74 1.11
N GLY A 49 7.13 -6.38 1.76
CA GLY A 49 6.05 -5.74 2.51
C GLY A 49 6.25 -5.89 4.01
N ASP A 50 6.29 -4.79 4.73
CA ASP A 50 6.42 -4.74 6.19
C ASP A 50 5.28 -3.89 6.78
N TYR A 51 4.39 -4.53 7.52
CA TYR A 51 3.21 -3.90 8.11
C TYR A 51 3.36 -3.65 9.63
N GLY A 52 4.61 -3.49 10.09
CA GLY A 52 4.91 -3.07 11.45
C GLY A 52 5.07 -4.18 12.46
N GLN A 53 4.83 -5.43 12.08
CA GLN A 53 5.04 -6.60 12.94
C GLN A 53 5.82 -7.69 12.19
N PRO A 54 6.72 -8.42 12.86
CA PRO A 54 7.47 -9.51 12.21
C PRO A 54 6.57 -10.55 11.54
N ALA A 55 5.44 -10.89 12.18
CA ALA A 55 4.47 -11.84 11.63
C ALA A 55 3.77 -11.34 10.35
N TRP A 56 3.83 -10.04 10.07
CA TRP A 56 3.19 -9.41 8.91
C TRP A 56 4.19 -8.95 7.85
N ARG A 57 5.45 -9.32 8.00
CA ARG A 57 6.47 -9.10 6.98
C ARG A 57 6.40 -10.21 5.93
N ARG A 58 6.42 -9.83 4.66
CA ARG A 58 6.44 -10.76 3.52
C ARG A 58 7.53 -10.35 2.54
N GLU A 59 8.21 -11.35 2.01
CA GLU A 59 9.22 -11.19 0.98
C GLU A 59 8.82 -11.98 -0.26
N GLY A 60 8.88 -11.33 -1.41
CA GLY A 60 8.40 -11.85 -2.68
C GLY A 60 6.93 -11.55 -2.94
N ARG A 61 6.66 -11.27 -4.21
CA ARG A 61 5.34 -10.86 -4.70
C ARG A 61 4.24 -11.86 -4.38
N ASP A 62 4.47 -13.13 -4.64
CA ASP A 62 3.43 -14.15 -4.50
C ASP A 62 3.07 -14.37 -3.02
N ALA A 63 4.07 -14.34 -2.13
CA ALA A 63 3.84 -14.41 -0.68
C ALA A 63 3.10 -13.18 -0.16
N LEU A 64 3.41 -11.99 -0.67
CA LEU A 64 2.74 -10.76 -0.29
C LEU A 64 1.29 -10.74 -0.78
N VAL A 65 1.04 -11.11 -2.02
CA VAL A 65 -0.33 -11.17 -2.59
C VAL A 65 -1.19 -12.20 -1.87
N ALA A 66 -0.63 -13.38 -1.57
CA ALA A 66 -1.33 -14.41 -0.79
C ALA A 66 -1.73 -13.89 0.59
N PHE A 67 -0.79 -13.24 1.30
CA PHE A 67 -1.04 -12.63 2.61
C PHE A 67 -2.16 -11.57 2.56
N LEU A 68 -2.11 -10.66 1.60
CA LEU A 68 -3.14 -9.63 1.45
C LEU A 68 -4.52 -10.25 1.15
N ARG A 69 -4.56 -11.22 0.25
CA ARG A 69 -5.80 -11.91 -0.12
C ARG A 69 -6.39 -12.73 1.05
N GLU A 70 -5.55 -13.36 1.85
CA GLU A 70 -5.98 -14.09 3.05
C GLU A 70 -6.62 -13.16 4.08
N ASN A 71 -6.02 -11.99 4.30
CA ASN A 71 -6.48 -11.06 5.34
C ASN A 71 -7.64 -10.17 4.92
N GLU A 72 -7.76 -9.87 3.63
CA GLU A 72 -8.69 -8.84 3.13
C GLU A 72 -9.67 -9.38 2.09
N GLY A 73 -9.51 -10.63 1.65
CA GLY A 73 -10.24 -11.19 0.51
C GLY A 73 -11.67 -11.62 0.79
N ALA A 74 -12.07 -11.83 2.05
CA ALA A 74 -13.42 -12.26 2.38
C ALA A 74 -14.48 -11.25 1.90
N ALA A 75 -15.64 -11.76 1.45
CA ALA A 75 -16.69 -10.92 0.84
C ALA A 75 -17.27 -9.90 1.82
N GLU A 76 -17.30 -10.26 3.11
CA GLU A 76 -17.81 -9.43 4.19
C GLU A 76 -16.88 -8.27 4.56
N ILE A 77 -15.59 -8.36 4.19
CA ILE A 77 -14.58 -7.34 4.47
C ILE A 77 -14.66 -6.25 3.39
N ARG A 78 -14.87 -5.02 3.79
CA ARG A 78 -14.78 -3.83 2.95
C ARG A 78 -13.70 -2.93 3.51
N ILE A 79 -12.84 -2.45 2.63
CA ILE A 79 -11.71 -1.60 2.99
C ILE A 79 -11.80 -0.31 2.19
N SER A 80 -11.33 0.77 2.76
CA SER A 80 -11.14 2.03 2.05
C SER A 80 -9.81 2.63 2.44
N HIS A 81 -8.92 2.79 1.48
CA HIS A 81 -7.63 3.43 1.63
C HIS A 81 -7.69 4.88 1.15
N GLY A 82 -7.64 5.83 2.07
CA GLY A 82 -7.50 7.26 1.78
C GLY A 82 -6.04 7.69 1.77
N GLY A 83 -5.38 7.58 0.61
CA GLY A 83 -4.00 8.03 0.47
C GLY A 83 -3.91 9.54 0.30
N MET A 84 -2.99 10.19 1.03
CA MET A 84 -2.88 11.64 1.09
C MET A 84 -1.42 12.10 1.07
N ASN A 85 -1.23 13.36 0.63
CA ASN A 85 -0.01 14.13 0.77
C ASN A 85 1.25 13.34 0.32
N PRO A 86 1.31 12.91 -0.93
CA PRO A 86 2.46 12.17 -1.44
C PRO A 86 3.69 13.08 -1.52
N GLU A 87 4.80 12.60 -0.94
CA GLU A 87 6.13 13.14 -1.12
C GLU A 87 6.91 12.12 -1.94
N VAL A 88 7.27 12.46 -3.18
CA VAL A 88 7.93 11.53 -4.12
C VAL A 88 9.26 12.12 -4.54
N GLU A 89 10.31 11.31 -4.51
CA GLU A 89 11.64 11.63 -5.00
C GLU A 89 12.08 10.63 -6.06
N ILE A 90 12.42 11.13 -7.24
CA ILE A 90 13.00 10.34 -8.33
C ILE A 90 14.50 10.31 -8.12
N GLU A 91 15.03 9.16 -7.78
CA GLU A 91 16.45 8.96 -7.42
C GLU A 91 17.30 8.62 -8.65
N SER A 92 16.68 7.95 -9.63
CA SER A 92 17.32 7.59 -10.91
C SER A 92 16.25 7.36 -12.00
N GLU A 93 16.66 6.97 -13.19
CA GLU A 93 15.73 6.60 -14.28
C GLU A 93 14.83 5.39 -13.91
N SER A 94 15.23 4.58 -12.94
CA SER A 94 14.54 3.34 -12.57
C SER A 94 14.24 3.18 -11.08
N GLU A 95 14.63 4.12 -10.23
CA GLU A 95 14.42 4.05 -8.79
C GLU A 95 13.81 5.34 -8.25
N ALA A 96 12.86 5.19 -7.34
CA ALA A 96 12.20 6.29 -6.65
C ALA A 96 11.86 5.89 -5.21
N SER A 97 11.75 6.88 -4.36
CA SER A 97 11.18 6.74 -3.02
C SER A 97 9.94 7.60 -2.85
N GLY A 98 9.14 7.29 -1.83
CA GLY A 98 7.98 8.10 -1.52
C GLY A 98 7.48 7.90 -0.11
N ILE A 99 6.87 8.95 0.41
CA ILE A 99 6.15 8.95 1.68
C ILE A 99 4.70 9.27 1.37
N PHE A 100 3.80 8.43 1.87
CA PHE A 100 2.35 8.59 1.67
C PHE A 100 1.67 8.48 3.02
N LYS A 101 0.83 9.45 3.35
CA LYS A 101 -0.08 9.32 4.49
C LYS A 101 -1.25 8.43 4.11
N LEU A 102 -1.69 7.66 5.07
CA LEU A 102 -2.83 6.76 4.92
C LEU A 102 -3.87 7.08 6.00
N HIS A 103 -5.11 7.14 5.59
CA HIS A 103 -6.27 6.97 6.44
C HIS A 103 -7.00 5.75 5.92
N ASP A 104 -7.08 4.71 6.71
CA ASP A 104 -7.73 3.49 6.32
C ASP A 104 -8.92 3.14 7.23
N TRP A 105 -9.83 2.42 6.65
CA TRP A 105 -11.06 2.00 7.30
C TRP A 105 -11.42 0.59 6.84
N VAL A 106 -11.59 -0.30 7.80
CA VAL A 106 -11.99 -1.69 7.57
C VAL A 106 -13.33 -1.94 8.23
N VAL A 107 -14.30 -2.41 7.45
CA VAL A 107 -15.64 -2.77 7.88
C VAL A 107 -15.87 -4.25 7.58
N ILE A 108 -16.43 -4.99 8.52
CA ILE A 108 -16.85 -6.37 8.36
C ILE A 108 -18.37 -6.43 8.58
N GLY A 109 -19.10 -6.87 7.56
CA GLY A 109 -20.56 -6.77 7.56
C GLY A 109 -21.01 -5.31 7.65
N SER A 110 -21.67 -4.93 8.73
CA SER A 110 -22.09 -3.54 9.05
C SER A 110 -21.28 -2.89 10.17
N GLN A 111 -20.25 -3.56 10.68
CA GLN A 111 -19.50 -3.13 11.86
C GLN A 111 -18.12 -2.61 11.47
N THR A 112 -17.71 -1.47 12.00
CA THR A 112 -16.33 -1.00 11.88
C THR A 112 -15.41 -1.95 12.63
N ARG A 113 -14.46 -2.54 11.92
CA ARG A 113 -13.43 -3.42 12.48
C ARG A 113 -12.19 -2.65 12.90
N MET A 114 -11.76 -1.72 12.05
CA MET A 114 -10.57 -0.94 12.27
C MET A 114 -10.65 0.39 11.53
N ARG A 115 -10.08 1.40 12.12
CA ARG A 115 -9.74 2.66 11.43
C ARG A 115 -8.41 3.18 11.96
N GLY A 116 -7.68 3.89 11.11
CA GLY A 116 -6.38 4.37 11.55
C GLY A 116 -5.76 5.44 10.67
N PHE A 117 -4.71 6.04 11.23
CA PHE A 117 -3.82 6.94 10.52
C PHE A 117 -2.43 6.33 10.50
N ALA A 118 -1.91 6.14 9.31
CA ALA A 118 -0.62 5.53 9.09
C ALA A 118 0.24 6.33 8.12
N GLN A 119 1.45 5.90 7.97
CA GLN A 119 2.39 6.41 6.99
C GLN A 119 3.08 5.24 6.31
N TYR A 120 3.05 5.24 4.99
CA TYR A 120 3.90 4.40 4.17
C TYR A 120 5.24 5.10 3.90
N ARG A 121 6.33 4.33 4.02
CA ARG A 121 7.64 4.64 3.43
C ARG A 121 7.87 3.63 2.34
N MET A 122 8.05 4.11 1.11
CA MET A 122 8.00 3.30 -0.09
C MET A 122 9.28 3.41 -0.90
N ARG A 123 9.65 2.29 -1.53
CA ARG A 123 10.63 2.27 -2.62
C ARG A 123 9.94 1.72 -3.85
N PHE A 124 10.23 2.33 -4.97
CA PHE A 124 9.67 1.95 -6.26
C PHE A 124 10.79 1.63 -7.22
N ARG A 125 10.53 0.70 -8.14
CA ARG A 125 11.41 0.39 -9.24
C ARG A 125 10.63 0.41 -10.55
N LYS A 126 11.23 1.00 -11.58
CA LYS A 126 10.65 0.99 -12.92
C LYS A 126 11.04 -0.29 -13.63
N ASP A 127 10.06 -1.07 -14.04
CA ASP A 127 10.22 -2.33 -14.74
C ASP A 127 9.28 -2.37 -15.95
N GLY A 128 9.84 -2.62 -17.14
CA GLY A 128 9.09 -2.59 -18.39
C GLY A 128 8.38 -1.23 -18.64
N GLY A 129 9.01 -0.12 -18.25
CA GLY A 129 8.45 1.23 -18.39
C GLY A 129 7.37 1.59 -17.36
N ARG A 130 7.08 0.73 -16.39
CA ARG A 130 6.09 0.98 -15.35
C ARG A 130 6.74 1.05 -13.97
N TRP A 131 6.32 2.00 -13.16
CA TRP A 131 6.68 2.05 -11.75
C TRP A 131 5.91 0.99 -10.96
N ARG A 132 6.65 0.18 -10.17
CA ARG A 132 6.12 -0.86 -9.29
C ARG A 132 6.68 -0.68 -7.88
N ILE A 133 5.91 -1.11 -6.91
CA ILE A 133 6.32 -1.13 -5.50
C ILE A 133 7.39 -2.21 -5.34
N HIS A 134 8.56 -1.80 -4.85
CA HIS A 134 9.68 -2.69 -4.55
C HIS A 134 9.82 -2.94 -3.05
N ARG A 135 9.51 -1.93 -2.23
CA ARG A 135 9.46 -2.06 -0.78
C ARG A 135 8.37 -1.16 -0.23
N MET A 136 7.65 -1.67 0.76
CA MET A 136 6.72 -0.89 1.56
C MET A 136 6.94 -1.14 3.05
N ASP A 137 6.98 -0.06 3.80
CA ASP A 137 7.00 -0.07 5.26
C ASP A 137 5.80 0.75 5.74
N LEU A 138 4.79 0.09 6.31
CA LEU A 138 3.60 0.73 6.88
C LEU A 138 3.76 0.84 8.40
N ARG A 139 3.56 2.05 8.91
CA ARG A 139 3.57 2.30 10.36
C ARG A 139 2.36 3.13 10.75
N TYR A 140 1.54 2.59 11.65
CA TYR A 140 0.43 3.31 12.24
C TYR A 140 0.93 4.31 13.26
N ARG A 141 0.36 5.52 13.21
CA ARG A 141 0.51 6.54 14.25
C ARG A 141 -0.65 6.49 15.24
N TYR A 142 -1.79 6.07 14.75
CA TYR A 142 -2.99 5.83 15.51
C TYR A 142 -3.76 4.70 14.86
N ARG A 143 -4.26 3.78 15.67
CA ARG A 143 -5.11 2.69 15.22
C ARG A 143 -6.14 2.38 16.30
N GLU A 144 -7.37 2.23 15.88
CA GLU A 144 -8.50 1.85 16.70
C GLU A 144 -9.05 0.54 16.17
N ASP A 145 -9.02 -0.49 16.99
CA ASP A 145 -9.51 -1.82 16.65
C ASP A 145 -10.76 -2.13 17.48
N HIS A 146 -11.78 -2.68 16.84
CA HIS A 146 -13.03 -3.10 17.46
C HIS A 146 -13.23 -4.59 17.30
N ALA A 147 -13.80 -5.24 18.31
CA ALA A 147 -14.29 -6.60 18.17
C ALA A 147 -15.51 -6.59 17.24
N VAL A 148 -15.48 -7.46 16.22
CA VAL A 148 -16.58 -7.61 15.26
C VAL A 148 -17.14 -9.02 15.39
N TYR A 149 -18.46 -9.12 15.39
CA TYR A 149 -19.19 -10.38 15.52
C TYR A 149 -20.09 -10.58 14.30
N LEU A 150 -19.99 -11.76 13.67
CA LEU A 150 -20.91 -12.23 12.65
C LEU A 150 -21.65 -13.46 13.22
N ASP A 151 -22.96 -13.42 13.18
CA ASP A 151 -23.82 -14.48 13.75
C ASP A 151 -23.49 -14.81 15.21
N GLY A 152 -23.13 -13.79 16.02
CA GLY A 152 -22.77 -13.92 17.43
C GLY A 152 -21.39 -14.54 17.67
N LYS A 153 -20.58 -14.79 16.65
CA LYS A 153 -19.21 -15.29 16.76
C LYS A 153 -18.19 -14.20 16.39
N PRO A 154 -17.02 -14.17 17.01
CA PRO A 154 -15.95 -13.27 16.60
C PRO A 154 -15.61 -13.51 15.12
N ALA A 155 -15.71 -12.47 14.29
CA ALA A 155 -15.48 -12.57 12.86
C ALA A 155 -14.00 -12.63 12.52
N TRP A 156 -13.16 -12.10 13.40
CA TRP A 156 -11.72 -12.07 13.20
C TRP A 156 -11.01 -11.63 14.49
N THR A 157 -10.02 -12.39 14.89
CA THR A 157 -9.15 -12.04 16.00
C THR A 157 -7.78 -11.61 15.48
N THR A 158 -7.57 -10.32 15.27
CA THR A 158 -6.19 -9.81 15.17
C THR A 158 -5.60 -9.88 16.57
N PRO A 159 -4.38 -10.39 16.76
CA PRO A 159 -3.68 -10.22 18.04
C PRO A 159 -3.65 -8.72 18.38
N ALA A 160 -3.99 -8.39 19.61
CA ALA A 160 -3.90 -7.02 20.09
C ALA A 160 -2.50 -6.48 19.79
N LEU A 161 -2.43 -5.27 19.25
CA LEU A 161 -1.16 -4.56 19.16
C LEU A 161 -0.70 -4.33 20.61
N GLU A 162 0.36 -5.00 21.01
CA GLU A 162 1.06 -4.61 22.21
C GLU A 162 1.50 -3.15 22.03
N ASN A 163 1.07 -2.29 22.94
CA ASN A 163 1.39 -0.87 22.92
C ASN A 163 2.91 -0.71 22.79
N GLN A 164 3.36 -0.27 21.63
CA GLN A 164 4.73 0.21 21.47
C GLN A 164 4.78 1.61 22.09
N THR A 165 5.17 1.66 23.38
CA THR A 165 5.65 2.86 24.07
C THR A 165 7.01 3.27 23.50
#